data_45ad0ffabf41d96c7f88b027c86948a7
#
_entry.id   45ad0ffabf41d96c7f88b027c86948a7
#
_cell.length_a   1.000
_cell.length_b   1.000
_cell.length_c   1.000
_cell.angle_alpha   90.00
_cell.angle_beta   90.00
_cell.angle_gamma   90.00
#
_symmetry.space_group_name_H-M   'P 1'
#
loop_
_entity.id
_entity.type
_entity.pdbx_description
1 polymer ?
#
loop_
_entity_poly.entity_id
_entity_poly.type
_entity_poly.pdbx_seq_one_letter_code
_entity_poly.pdbx_strand_id
1 'polypeptide(L)'
;MEPSRGPLVAINGDRLIQRIDELAQIGAIPDTNGSSRLAFTDADREGRDLVVTWMRDLGLHVTIDTVGNVIASTSENGAADAVMAGSHIDTVGTGGRYDGNLGVLAGLEIIEATFAAGIDLK
;
A
#
# COMPACT_ATOMS: atom_id res chain seq x y z
N MET A 1 -32.83 17.75 -10.28
CA MET A 1 -32.12 17.62 -8.99
C MET A 1 -30.81 16.91 -9.26
N GLU A 2 -29.70 17.61 -9.10
CA GLU A 2 -28.39 16.93 -9.18
C GLU A 2 -28.25 15.98 -8.00
N PRO A 3 -27.72 14.76 -8.20
CA PRO A 3 -27.42 13.88 -7.08
C PRO A 3 -26.42 14.61 -6.16
N SER A 4 -26.69 14.63 -4.85
CA SER A 4 -25.78 15.18 -3.87
C SER A 4 -24.40 14.50 -4.04
N ARG A 5 -23.40 15.26 -4.41
CA ARG A 5 -22.03 14.74 -4.38
C ARG A 5 -21.71 14.45 -2.93
N GLY A 6 -21.36 13.20 -2.66
CA GLY A 6 -20.84 12.82 -1.35
C GLY A 6 -19.59 13.63 -0.99
N PRO A 7 -19.07 13.50 0.25
CA PRO A 7 -17.87 14.21 0.66
C PRO A 7 -16.71 13.93 -0.31
N LEU A 8 -16.01 14.99 -0.72
CA LEU A 8 -14.85 14.86 -1.59
C LEU A 8 -13.68 14.26 -0.79
N VAL A 9 -13.16 13.15 -1.26
CA VAL A 9 -11.92 12.56 -0.76
C VAL A 9 -10.76 13.15 -1.53
N ALA A 10 -9.85 13.82 -0.83
CA ALA A 10 -8.65 14.41 -1.42
C ALA A 10 -7.44 13.51 -1.16
N ILE A 11 -6.79 13.06 -2.23
CA ILE A 11 -5.55 12.30 -2.17
C ILE A 11 -4.39 13.24 -1.80
N ASN A 12 -3.55 12.82 -0.85
CA ASN A 12 -2.30 13.50 -0.55
C ASN A 12 -1.18 12.92 -1.43
N GLY A 13 -0.94 13.57 -2.57
CA GLY A 13 0.08 13.12 -3.52
C GLY A 13 1.49 13.14 -2.96
N ASP A 14 1.83 14.12 -2.12
CA ASP A 14 3.15 14.21 -1.49
C ASP A 14 3.41 13.02 -0.56
N ARG A 15 2.42 12.63 0.23
CA ARG A 15 2.50 11.46 1.10
C ARG A 15 2.65 10.16 0.30
N LEU A 16 1.92 10.03 -0.82
CA LEU A 16 2.06 8.88 -1.72
C LEU A 16 3.48 8.79 -2.28
N ILE A 17 4.01 9.89 -2.80
CA ILE A 17 5.38 9.94 -3.35
C ILE A 17 6.41 9.64 -2.26
N GLN A 18 6.25 10.20 -1.06
CA GLN A 18 7.15 9.91 0.05
C GLN A 18 7.21 8.41 0.37
N ARG A 19 6.06 7.73 0.45
CA ARG A 19 6.03 6.27 0.68
C ARG A 19 6.66 5.48 -0.45
N ILE A 20 6.46 5.89 -1.70
CA ILE A 20 7.12 5.28 -2.85
C ILE A 20 8.64 5.42 -2.73
N ASP A 21 9.12 6.61 -2.38
CA ASP A 21 10.56 6.87 -2.24
C ASP A 21 11.17 6.10 -1.06
N GLU A 22 10.49 6.04 0.07
CA GLU A 22 10.94 5.26 1.24
C GLU A 22 11.03 3.76 0.91
N LEU A 23 10.00 3.20 0.30
CA LEU A 23 10.00 1.78 -0.09
C LEU A 23 11.09 1.49 -1.14
N ALA A 24 11.35 2.43 -2.04
CA ALA A 24 12.40 2.31 -3.07
C ALA A 24 13.82 2.22 -2.49
N GLN A 25 14.05 2.69 -1.25
CA GLN A 25 15.35 2.55 -0.59
C GLN A 25 15.66 1.10 -0.20
N ILE A 26 14.64 0.28 0.01
CA ILE A 26 14.82 -1.14 0.34
C ILE A 26 15.08 -1.91 -0.95
N GLY A 27 16.31 -2.41 -1.09
CA GLY A 27 16.80 -3.03 -2.33
C GLY A 27 17.18 -2.01 -3.42
N ALA A 28 17.47 -0.77 -3.06
CA ALA A 28 17.92 0.25 -4.01
C ALA A 28 19.18 -0.21 -4.77
N ILE A 29 19.18 -0.01 -6.08
CA ILE A 29 20.35 -0.29 -6.91
C ILE A 29 21.22 0.97 -6.91
N PRO A 30 22.50 0.89 -6.45
CA PRO A 30 23.38 2.06 -6.38
C PRO A 30 23.49 2.80 -7.71
N ASP A 31 23.57 4.12 -7.66
CA ASP A 31 23.71 5.02 -8.82
C ASP A 31 22.57 4.95 -9.86
N THR A 32 21.42 4.42 -9.45
CA THR A 32 20.20 4.35 -10.29
C THR A 32 18.96 4.76 -9.50
N ASN A 33 17.84 4.90 -10.19
CA ASN A 33 16.50 5.03 -9.57
C ASN A 33 15.78 3.69 -9.44
N GLY A 34 16.46 2.58 -9.69
CA GLY A 34 15.90 1.25 -9.70
C GLY A 34 15.95 0.57 -8.34
N SER A 35 15.21 -0.52 -8.26
CA SER A 35 15.15 -1.39 -7.09
C SER A 35 15.32 -2.85 -7.50
N SER A 36 16.03 -3.61 -6.67
CA SER A 36 16.15 -5.06 -6.76
C SER A 36 15.63 -5.66 -5.45
N ARG A 37 14.37 -6.03 -5.47
CA ARG A 37 13.67 -6.61 -4.32
C ARG A 37 12.88 -7.82 -4.79
N LEU A 38 13.61 -8.90 -5.09
CA LEU A 38 13.01 -10.13 -5.57
C LEU A 38 12.19 -10.80 -4.46
N ALA A 39 11.09 -11.42 -4.86
CA ALA A 39 10.22 -12.15 -3.96
C ALA A 39 11.01 -13.18 -3.11
N PHE A 40 10.64 -13.31 -1.86
CA PHE A 40 11.23 -14.23 -0.88
C PHE A 40 12.70 -13.94 -0.50
N THR A 41 13.22 -12.78 -0.83
CA THR A 41 14.52 -12.30 -0.33
C THR A 41 14.38 -11.53 0.98
N ASP A 42 15.50 -11.25 1.64
CA ASP A 42 15.51 -10.39 2.83
C ASP A 42 15.01 -8.98 2.52
N ALA A 43 15.35 -8.43 1.35
CA ALA A 43 14.87 -7.13 0.90
C ALA A 43 13.33 -7.13 0.74
N ASP A 44 12.75 -8.20 0.19
CA ASP A 44 11.30 -8.35 0.07
C ASP A 44 10.64 -8.40 1.45
N ARG A 45 11.20 -9.15 2.38
CA ARG A 45 10.72 -9.19 3.77
C ARG A 45 10.77 -7.80 4.44
N GLU A 46 11.87 -7.10 4.30
CA GLU A 46 12.05 -5.75 4.86
C GLU A 46 11.03 -4.76 4.26
N GLY A 47 10.84 -4.80 2.94
CA GLY A 47 9.83 -3.99 2.26
C GLY A 47 8.42 -4.30 2.72
N ARG A 48 8.08 -5.57 2.88
CA ARG A 48 6.78 -6.01 3.42
C ARG A 48 6.59 -5.52 4.86
N ASP A 49 7.60 -5.63 5.71
CA ASP A 49 7.52 -5.19 7.11
C ASP A 49 7.28 -3.68 7.20
N LEU A 50 7.90 -2.89 6.33
CA LEU A 50 7.66 -1.45 6.23
C LEU A 50 6.20 -1.15 5.83
N VAL A 51 5.69 -1.79 4.79
CA VAL A 51 4.30 -1.59 4.34
C VAL A 51 3.30 -2.04 5.41
N VAL A 52 3.55 -3.16 6.06
CA VAL A 52 2.72 -3.64 7.18
C VAL A 52 2.70 -2.64 8.34
N THR A 53 3.84 -2.01 8.63
CA THR A 53 3.91 -0.95 9.65
C THR A 53 2.97 0.20 9.30
N TRP A 54 3.02 0.70 8.08
CA TRP A 54 2.11 1.76 7.64
C TRP A 54 0.62 1.36 7.71
N MET A 55 0.30 0.12 7.34
CA MET A 55 -1.06 -0.41 7.46
C MET A 55 -1.55 -0.42 8.91
N ARG A 56 -0.71 -0.88 9.82
CA ARG A 56 -1.03 -0.94 11.26
C ARG A 56 -1.14 0.45 11.89
N ASP A 57 -0.30 1.38 11.48
CA ASP A 57 -0.34 2.78 11.95
C ASP A 57 -1.66 3.47 11.58
N LEU A 58 -2.29 3.04 10.49
CA LEU A 58 -3.65 3.47 10.12
C LEU A 58 -4.77 2.76 10.89
N GLY A 59 -4.45 1.82 11.75
CA GLY A 59 -5.43 1.04 12.49
C GLY A 59 -6.06 -0.10 11.71
N LEU A 60 -5.45 -0.52 10.60
CA LEU A 60 -5.94 -1.64 9.81
C LEU A 60 -5.60 -2.99 10.47
N HIS A 61 -6.49 -3.95 10.31
CA HIS A 61 -6.26 -5.33 10.68
C HIS A 61 -5.46 -6.03 9.59
N VAL A 62 -4.24 -6.44 9.91
CA VAL A 62 -3.32 -7.06 8.94
C VAL A 62 -3.22 -8.55 9.17
N THR A 63 -3.42 -9.32 8.12
CA THR A 63 -3.19 -10.76 8.07
C THR A 63 -2.17 -11.10 7.00
N ILE A 64 -1.37 -12.12 7.23
CA ILE A 64 -0.40 -12.66 6.26
C ILE A 64 -0.75 -14.13 6.10
N ASP A 65 -1.04 -14.54 4.88
CA ASP A 65 -1.39 -15.93 4.60
C ASP A 65 -0.16 -16.85 4.52
N THR A 66 -0.40 -18.12 4.30
CA THR A 66 0.64 -19.17 4.29
C THR A 66 1.64 -19.06 3.14
N VAL A 67 1.33 -18.30 2.09
CA VAL A 67 2.22 -18.04 0.95
C VAL A 67 2.80 -16.63 0.96
N GLY A 68 2.49 -15.84 1.99
CA GLY A 68 3.08 -14.52 2.20
C GLY A 68 2.28 -13.34 1.64
N ASN A 69 1.05 -13.55 1.16
CA ASN A 69 0.18 -12.41 0.81
C ASN A 69 -0.20 -11.63 2.06
N VAL A 70 -0.07 -10.32 1.97
CA VAL A 70 -0.46 -9.38 3.02
C VAL A 70 -1.81 -8.79 2.69
N ILE A 71 -2.75 -8.91 3.62
CA ILE A 71 -4.11 -8.39 3.48
C ILE A 71 -4.38 -7.48 4.67
N ALA A 72 -4.66 -6.22 4.40
CA ALA A 72 -5.10 -5.25 5.39
C ALA A 72 -6.60 -4.96 5.21
N SER A 73 -7.33 -4.93 6.31
CA SER A 73 -8.78 -4.72 6.30
C SER A 73 -9.18 -3.64 7.29
N THR A 74 -10.22 -2.89 6.98
CA THR A 74 -10.87 -1.96 7.91
C THR A 74 -11.70 -2.69 8.97
N SER A 75 -12.00 -3.97 8.75
CA SER A 75 -12.77 -4.83 9.65
C SER A 75 -11.94 -6.03 10.08
N GLU A 76 -12.02 -6.41 11.36
CA GLU A 76 -11.29 -7.57 11.91
C GLU A 76 -11.66 -8.89 11.23
N ASN A 77 -12.91 -9.05 10.87
CA ASN A 77 -13.44 -10.30 10.28
C ASN A 77 -13.60 -10.24 8.76
N GLY A 78 -13.17 -9.12 8.15
CA GLY A 78 -13.47 -8.85 6.74
C GLY A 78 -14.97 -8.61 6.52
N ALA A 79 -15.35 -8.27 5.30
CA ALA A 79 -16.74 -8.13 4.88
C ALA A 79 -16.97 -8.95 3.61
N ALA A 80 -18.15 -9.58 3.53
CA ALA A 80 -18.53 -10.39 2.36
C ALA A 80 -18.56 -9.55 1.06
N ASP A 81 -18.86 -8.25 1.19
CA ASP A 81 -18.99 -7.31 0.07
C ASP A 81 -17.80 -6.32 0.04
N ALA A 82 -16.63 -6.73 0.51
CA ALA A 82 -15.45 -5.89 0.54
C ALA A 82 -14.99 -5.48 -0.86
N VAL A 83 -14.67 -4.20 -1.02
CA VAL A 83 -13.92 -3.71 -2.18
C VAL A 83 -12.44 -3.82 -1.87
N MET A 84 -11.68 -4.39 -2.79
CA MET A 84 -10.23 -4.60 -2.63
C MET A 84 -9.45 -3.79 -3.65
N ALA A 85 -8.31 -3.25 -3.21
CA ALA A 85 -7.27 -2.69 -4.06
C ALA A 85 -5.96 -3.37 -3.69
N GLY A 86 -5.14 -3.72 -4.66
CA GLY A 86 -3.89 -4.41 -4.40
C GLY A 86 -2.98 -4.50 -5.61
N SER A 87 -1.76 -4.90 -5.34
CA SER A 87 -0.71 -5.14 -6.31
C SER A 87 0.39 -5.96 -5.62
N HIS A 88 1.64 -5.78 -6.02
CA HIS A 88 2.81 -6.44 -5.45
C HIS A 88 3.89 -5.44 -5.07
N ILE A 89 4.80 -5.80 -4.18
CA ILE A 89 5.94 -4.98 -3.79
C ILE A 89 7.30 -5.58 -4.17
N ASP A 90 7.32 -6.85 -4.56
CA ASP A 90 8.51 -7.45 -5.13
C ASP A 90 8.83 -6.84 -6.51
N THR A 91 10.08 -6.93 -6.91
CA THR A 91 10.56 -6.43 -8.20
C THR A 91 11.31 -7.52 -8.95
N VAL A 92 11.49 -7.33 -10.25
CA VAL A 92 12.53 -8.04 -10.99
C VAL A 92 13.93 -7.57 -10.55
N GLY A 93 14.99 -8.24 -10.99
CA GLY A 93 16.37 -7.92 -10.56
C GLY A 93 16.84 -6.49 -10.87
N THR A 94 16.24 -5.84 -11.85
CA THR A 94 16.46 -4.45 -12.23
C THR A 94 15.12 -3.74 -12.42
N GLY A 95 14.34 -3.67 -11.35
CA GLY A 95 12.99 -3.10 -11.36
C GLY A 95 12.97 -1.59 -11.20
N GLY A 96 11.83 -0.99 -11.54
CA GLY A 96 11.53 0.40 -11.25
C GLY A 96 10.82 0.53 -9.90
N ARG A 97 10.78 1.75 -9.38
CA ARG A 97 10.14 2.04 -8.08
C ARG A 97 8.61 2.09 -8.11
N TYR A 98 8.01 2.14 -9.29
CA TYR A 98 6.55 2.29 -9.46
C TYR A 98 5.86 0.97 -9.79
N ASP A 99 6.53 0.05 -10.47
CA ASP A 99 5.95 -1.23 -10.85
C ASP A 99 5.53 -2.03 -9.61
N GLY A 100 4.25 -2.35 -9.52
CA GLY A 100 3.64 -2.98 -8.36
C GLY A 100 3.46 -2.04 -7.15
N ASN A 101 4.50 -1.36 -6.75
CA ASN A 101 4.52 -0.51 -5.55
C ASN A 101 3.47 0.61 -5.62
N LEU A 102 3.30 1.23 -6.78
CA LEU A 102 2.30 2.29 -6.95
C LEU A 102 0.89 1.78 -6.64
N GLY A 103 0.53 0.60 -7.12
CA GLY A 103 -0.79 0.02 -6.87
C GLY A 103 -1.07 -0.26 -5.40
N VAL A 104 -0.09 -0.81 -4.69
CA VAL A 104 -0.20 -1.06 -3.24
C VAL A 104 -0.31 0.25 -2.46
N LEU A 105 0.57 1.19 -2.72
CA LEU A 105 0.64 2.44 -1.95
C LEU A 105 -0.48 3.41 -2.31
N ALA A 106 -0.98 3.38 -3.55
CA ALA A 106 -2.19 4.10 -3.93
C ALA A 106 -3.43 3.56 -3.18
N GLY A 107 -3.56 2.25 -3.04
CA GLY A 107 -4.61 1.65 -2.22
C GLY A 107 -4.56 2.10 -0.76
N LEU A 108 -3.37 2.12 -0.18
CA LEU A 108 -3.16 2.61 1.18
C LEU A 108 -3.49 4.10 1.32
N GLU A 109 -3.11 4.91 0.34
CA GLU A 109 -3.43 6.35 0.31
C GLU A 109 -4.94 6.60 0.20
N ILE A 110 -5.66 5.82 -0.58
CA ILE A 110 -7.12 5.93 -0.68
C ILE A 110 -7.77 5.69 0.68
N ILE A 111 -7.33 4.66 1.42
CA ILE A 111 -7.87 4.37 2.75
C ILE A 111 -7.57 5.53 3.71
N GLU A 112 -6.34 6.01 3.76
CA GLU A 112 -5.95 7.11 4.64
C GLU A 112 -6.71 8.41 4.32
N ALA A 113 -6.83 8.75 3.04
CA ALA A 113 -7.60 9.92 2.60
C ALA A 113 -9.10 9.78 2.94
N THR A 114 -9.64 8.58 2.86
CA THR A 114 -11.03 8.28 3.23
C THR A 114 -11.25 8.45 4.73
N PHE A 115 -10.33 7.97 5.56
CA PHE A 115 -10.38 8.18 7.01
C PHE A 115 -10.26 9.66 7.37
N ALA A 116 -9.34 10.39 6.72
CA ALA A 116 -9.18 11.83 6.93
C ALA A 116 -10.43 12.64 6.55
N ALA A 117 -11.21 12.16 5.58
CA ALA A 117 -12.49 12.75 5.19
C ALA A 117 -13.65 12.39 6.16
N GLY A 118 -13.40 11.59 7.18
CA GLY A 118 -14.42 11.13 8.14
C GLY A 118 -15.43 10.15 7.56
N ILE A 119 -15.08 9.46 6.47
CA ILE A 119 -15.93 8.46 5.84
C ILE A 119 -15.70 7.12 6.53
N ASP A 120 -16.76 6.53 7.02
CA ASP A 120 -16.75 5.17 7.58
C ASP A 120 -16.87 4.15 6.43
N LEU A 121 -15.84 3.33 6.29
CA LEU A 121 -15.82 2.21 5.36
C LEU A 121 -16.42 1.00 6.07
N LYS A 122 -17.65 0.69 5.71
CA LYS A 122 -18.40 -0.45 6.27
C LYS A 122 -18.05 -1.74 5.54
#